data_4d7388d4209c322a9aa1697160df2b97
#
_entry.id   4d7388d4209c322a9aa1697160df2b97
#
_cell.length_a   1.000
_cell.length_b   1.000
_cell.length_c   1.000
_cell.angle_alpha   90.00
_cell.angle_beta   90.00
_cell.angle_gamma   90.00
#
_symmetry.space_group_name_H-M   'P 1'
#
loop_
_entity.id
_entity.type
_entity.pdbx_description
1 polymer ?
#
loop_
_entity_poly.entity_id
_entity_poly.type
_entity_poly.pdbx_seq_one_letter_code
_entity_poly.pdbx_strand_id
1 'polypeptide(L)'
;LHRSAVVLGLLAVLSSGCASSPPRLKGAQVTLASHADARVGTYVSSPWGFSTSSYWIEGPTGLILVDTQFLPSAAEEFVTWAEAVTGKKAELAIVLHANPDKFNGTDVLRKRGIRVVTSEQVRAAIPAIHEKRTRAFGARYAPDYPTSLPLPDSFGSQTAELSAGGVTVKAHVLGAGCSEAHVVVEFDGHVFPGDLVANDAHSWLEMGRTEEWLQRLEELKALRPKWVHPGRGPSGDAGLLASERQYLERVIAEVAAEKPQGPFTDTAAQHIRARIEAAYPGLRFPVFLDIGLPAEWERQSRVAAP
;
A
#
# COMPACT_ATOMS: atom_id res chain seq x y z
N LEU A 1 14.74 -22.90 -76.95
CA LEU A 1 15.10 -23.48 -75.66
C LEU A 1 15.05 -22.37 -74.60
N HIS A 2 13.85 -22.15 -74.01
CA HIS A 2 13.66 -21.22 -72.90
C HIS A 2 13.59 -22.01 -71.59
N ARG A 3 14.48 -21.72 -70.68
CA ARG A 3 14.44 -22.23 -69.29
C ARG A 3 13.78 -21.18 -68.43
N SER A 4 12.56 -21.46 -67.94
CA SER A 4 11.90 -20.68 -66.93
C SER A 4 12.42 -21.06 -65.55
N ALA A 5 12.97 -20.10 -64.81
CA ALA A 5 13.37 -20.25 -63.43
C ALA A 5 12.16 -19.95 -62.56
N VAL A 6 11.69 -20.92 -61.77
CA VAL A 6 10.66 -20.75 -60.74
C VAL A 6 11.37 -20.28 -59.46
N VAL A 7 11.08 -19.06 -59.08
CA VAL A 7 11.49 -18.50 -57.77
C VAL A 7 10.43 -18.90 -56.75
N LEU A 8 10.77 -19.85 -55.85
CA LEU A 8 9.96 -20.15 -54.68
C LEU A 8 10.21 -19.06 -53.64
N GLY A 9 9.23 -18.16 -53.48
CA GLY A 9 9.22 -17.21 -52.38
C GLY A 9 8.84 -17.92 -51.08
N LEU A 10 9.74 -18.02 -50.12
CA LEU A 10 9.47 -18.45 -48.74
C LEU A 10 8.74 -17.31 -48.05
N LEU A 11 7.41 -17.41 -47.89
CA LEU A 11 6.66 -16.55 -46.95
C LEU A 11 6.97 -17.02 -45.50
N ALA A 12 7.84 -16.28 -44.83
CA ALA A 12 7.97 -16.40 -43.38
C ALA A 12 6.74 -15.82 -42.70
N VAL A 13 5.81 -16.66 -42.27
CA VAL A 13 4.71 -16.29 -41.39
C VAL A 13 5.31 -15.97 -40.02
N LEU A 14 5.52 -14.67 -39.76
CA LEU A 14 5.77 -14.17 -38.42
C LEU A 14 4.47 -14.36 -37.62
N SER A 15 4.34 -15.48 -36.94
CA SER A 15 3.33 -15.66 -35.89
C SER A 15 3.67 -14.71 -34.75
N SER A 16 3.10 -13.49 -34.78
CA SER A 16 3.02 -12.64 -33.60
C SER A 16 2.17 -13.38 -32.58
N GLY A 17 2.82 -14.15 -31.73
CA GLY A 17 2.19 -14.71 -30.54
C GLY A 17 1.69 -13.54 -29.69
N CYS A 18 0.40 -13.26 -29.71
CA CYS A 18 -0.23 -12.43 -28.70
C CYS A 18 0.06 -13.09 -27.36
N ALA A 19 1.03 -12.58 -26.62
CA ALA A 19 1.21 -12.95 -25.23
C ALA A 19 -0.12 -12.61 -24.54
N SER A 20 -0.89 -13.63 -24.17
CA SER A 20 -2.13 -13.44 -23.43
C SER A 20 -1.78 -12.82 -22.08
N SER A 21 -2.43 -11.71 -21.74
CA SER A 21 -2.28 -11.12 -20.42
C SER A 21 -2.60 -12.16 -19.32
N PRO A 22 -1.85 -12.17 -18.21
CA PRO A 22 -2.10 -13.11 -17.12
C PRO A 22 -3.51 -12.90 -16.52
N PRO A 23 -4.13 -13.94 -15.96
CA PRO A 23 -5.43 -13.83 -15.33
C PRO A 23 -5.35 -12.92 -14.09
N ARG A 24 -6.42 -12.15 -13.84
CA ARG A 24 -6.59 -11.32 -12.64
C ARG A 24 -7.59 -11.95 -11.69
N LEU A 25 -7.38 -11.75 -10.38
CA LEU A 25 -8.40 -12.05 -9.39
C LEU A 25 -9.64 -11.18 -9.67
N LYS A 26 -10.83 -11.74 -9.41
CA LYS A 26 -12.10 -11.02 -9.66
C LYS A 26 -12.11 -9.69 -8.89
N GLY A 27 -12.29 -8.58 -9.62
CA GLY A 27 -12.30 -7.23 -9.06
C GLY A 27 -10.93 -6.57 -8.87
N ALA A 28 -9.82 -7.27 -9.16
CA ALA A 28 -8.50 -6.63 -9.17
C ALA A 28 -8.35 -5.68 -10.36
N GLN A 29 -7.58 -4.61 -10.16
CA GLN A 29 -7.33 -3.58 -11.16
C GLN A 29 -5.82 -3.40 -11.36
N VAL A 30 -5.42 -3.18 -12.61
CA VAL A 30 -4.03 -2.90 -12.98
C VAL A 30 -3.99 -1.61 -13.79
N THR A 31 -3.15 -0.68 -13.35
CA THR A 31 -2.81 0.54 -14.09
C THR A 31 -1.35 0.44 -14.50
N LEU A 32 -1.07 0.43 -15.81
CA LEU A 32 0.26 0.17 -16.37
C LEU A 32 1.24 1.33 -16.19
N ALA A 33 0.72 2.54 -16.04
CA ALA A 33 1.50 3.72 -15.77
C ALA A 33 0.78 4.58 -14.73
N SER A 34 1.55 5.28 -13.91
CA SER A 34 1.01 6.26 -12.98
C SER A 34 1.10 7.64 -13.61
N HIS A 35 -0.06 8.21 -13.91
CA HIS A 35 -0.19 9.56 -14.46
C HIS A 35 0.75 9.82 -15.67
N ALA A 36 1.82 10.58 -15.46
CA ALA A 36 2.75 10.97 -16.52
C ALA A 36 4.06 10.16 -16.55
N ASP A 37 4.28 9.23 -15.62
CA ASP A 37 5.51 8.42 -15.57
C ASP A 37 5.23 6.95 -15.85
N ALA A 38 5.61 6.49 -17.03
CA ALA A 38 5.43 5.11 -17.47
C ALA A 38 6.25 4.09 -16.65
N ARG A 39 7.24 4.54 -15.86
CA ARG A 39 8.05 3.66 -14.99
C ARG A 39 7.30 3.22 -13.73
N VAL A 40 6.21 3.89 -13.38
CA VAL A 40 5.44 3.58 -12.18
C VAL A 40 4.11 2.96 -12.56
N GLY A 41 3.88 1.74 -12.12
CA GLY A 41 2.61 1.06 -12.29
C GLY A 41 1.95 0.70 -10.96
N THR A 42 0.66 0.42 -11.02
CA THR A 42 -0.18 0.14 -9.84
C THR A 42 -0.93 -1.15 -10.03
N TYR A 43 -0.98 -1.95 -8.99
CA TYR A 43 -1.91 -3.06 -8.82
C TYR A 43 -2.81 -2.76 -7.62
N VAL A 44 -4.12 -2.90 -7.79
CA VAL A 44 -5.10 -2.77 -6.71
C VAL A 44 -5.80 -4.10 -6.56
N SER A 45 -5.72 -4.71 -5.39
CA SER A 45 -6.40 -5.98 -5.13
C SER A 45 -7.92 -5.86 -5.22
N SER A 46 -8.60 -7.00 -5.35
CA SER A 46 -10.06 -7.06 -5.24
C SER A 46 -10.54 -6.52 -3.88
N PRO A 47 -11.82 -6.15 -3.74
CA PRO A 47 -12.38 -5.75 -2.44
C PRO A 47 -12.21 -6.80 -1.35
N TRP A 48 -12.09 -8.09 -1.70
CA TRP A 48 -11.77 -9.17 -0.76
C TRP A 48 -10.40 -9.00 -0.10
N GLY A 49 -9.42 -8.41 -0.81
CA GLY A 49 -8.11 -8.00 -0.30
C GLY A 49 -8.06 -6.53 0.16
N PHE A 50 -9.20 -5.94 0.52
CA PHE A 50 -9.33 -4.55 0.99
C PHE A 50 -8.97 -3.49 -0.05
N SER A 51 -9.02 -3.79 -1.35
CA SER A 51 -8.61 -2.87 -2.43
C SER A 51 -7.26 -2.21 -2.15
N THR A 52 -6.31 -2.99 -1.65
CA THR A 52 -4.97 -2.53 -1.31
C THR A 52 -4.18 -2.21 -2.57
N SER A 53 -3.56 -1.05 -2.60
CA SER A 53 -2.65 -0.64 -3.67
C SER A 53 -1.24 -1.14 -3.38
N SER A 54 -0.61 -1.77 -4.37
CA SER A 54 0.83 -2.03 -4.43
C SER A 54 1.37 -1.49 -5.75
N TYR A 55 2.64 -1.13 -5.77
CA TYR A 55 3.22 -0.44 -6.90
C TYR A 55 4.49 -1.15 -7.38
N TRP A 56 4.86 -0.91 -8.64
CA TRP A 56 6.19 -1.21 -9.13
C TRP A 56 6.85 0.05 -9.70
N ILE A 57 8.16 0.08 -9.58
CA ILE A 57 9.04 1.07 -10.19
C ILE A 57 9.90 0.32 -11.19
N GLU A 58 9.79 0.68 -12.45
CA GLU A 58 10.51 0.06 -13.55
C GLU A 58 11.88 0.70 -13.73
N GLY A 59 12.93 -0.10 -13.56
CA GLY A 59 14.28 0.24 -13.93
C GLY A 59 14.70 -0.34 -15.30
N PRO A 60 15.89 -0.03 -15.77
CA PRO A 60 16.39 -0.54 -17.05
C PRO A 60 16.43 -2.07 -17.15
N THR A 61 16.72 -2.78 -16.06
CA THR A 61 16.95 -4.23 -16.06
C THR A 61 15.98 -5.04 -15.21
N GLY A 62 15.22 -4.40 -14.31
CA GLY A 62 14.31 -5.08 -13.39
C GLY A 62 13.36 -4.12 -12.69
N LEU A 63 12.62 -4.63 -11.69
CA LEU A 63 11.61 -3.89 -10.97
C LEU A 63 11.94 -3.81 -9.47
N ILE A 64 11.59 -2.66 -8.86
CA ILE A 64 11.37 -2.52 -7.42
C ILE A 64 9.87 -2.53 -7.16
N LEU A 65 9.42 -3.39 -6.25
CA LEU A 65 8.03 -3.47 -5.80
C LEU A 65 7.85 -2.70 -4.49
N VAL A 66 6.67 -2.12 -4.30
CA VAL A 66 6.26 -1.44 -3.07
C VAL A 66 5.05 -2.16 -2.50
N ASP A 67 5.21 -2.70 -1.29
CA ASP A 67 4.28 -3.57 -0.56
C ASP A 67 4.04 -4.95 -1.22
N THR A 68 3.48 -5.90 -0.47
CA THR A 68 3.39 -7.30 -0.92
C THR A 68 1.97 -7.85 -0.95
N GLN A 69 0.94 -7.05 -0.66
CA GLN A 69 -0.47 -7.44 -0.63
C GLN A 69 -0.92 -8.20 0.62
N PHE A 70 -2.26 -8.20 0.85
CA PHE A 70 -2.93 -8.83 1.99
C PHE A 70 -3.01 -10.35 1.89
N LEU A 71 -3.26 -10.86 0.67
CA LEU A 71 -3.41 -12.30 0.42
C LEU A 71 -2.25 -12.83 -0.43
N PRO A 72 -1.70 -14.00 -0.11
CA PRO A 72 -0.70 -14.68 -0.93
C PRO A 72 -1.06 -14.78 -2.42
N SER A 73 -2.33 -15.10 -2.74
CA SER A 73 -2.79 -15.15 -4.14
C SER A 73 -2.74 -13.79 -4.83
N ALA A 74 -3.08 -12.71 -4.12
CA ALA A 74 -2.98 -11.35 -4.65
C ALA A 74 -1.52 -10.91 -4.83
N ALA A 75 -0.62 -11.35 -3.94
CA ALA A 75 0.82 -11.13 -4.10
C ALA A 75 1.37 -11.81 -5.36
N GLU A 76 0.99 -13.06 -5.59
CA GLU A 76 1.38 -13.82 -6.80
C GLU A 76 0.84 -13.14 -8.06
N GLU A 77 -0.42 -12.72 -8.06
CA GLU A 77 -1.04 -12.00 -9.17
C GLU A 77 -0.34 -10.66 -9.44
N PHE A 78 -0.05 -9.88 -8.39
CA PHE A 78 0.64 -8.60 -8.48
C PHE A 78 2.00 -8.73 -9.19
N VAL A 79 2.85 -9.65 -8.71
CA VAL A 79 4.17 -9.87 -9.30
C VAL A 79 4.04 -10.34 -10.75
N THR A 80 3.12 -11.29 -10.99
CA THR A 80 2.88 -11.82 -12.34
C THR A 80 2.48 -10.73 -13.32
N TRP A 81 1.59 -9.81 -12.93
CA TRP A 81 1.20 -8.67 -13.75
C TRP A 81 2.34 -7.69 -13.96
N ALA A 82 3.05 -7.29 -12.90
CA ALA A 82 4.16 -6.34 -13.00
C ALA A 82 5.23 -6.86 -13.97
N GLU A 83 5.61 -8.13 -13.85
CA GLU A 83 6.59 -8.76 -14.75
C GLU A 83 6.07 -8.92 -16.18
N ALA A 84 4.79 -9.28 -16.37
CA ALA A 84 4.23 -9.49 -17.70
C ALA A 84 4.09 -8.19 -18.51
N VAL A 85 3.70 -7.09 -17.87
CA VAL A 85 3.48 -5.81 -18.57
C VAL A 85 4.79 -5.08 -18.85
N THR A 86 5.82 -5.29 -18.03
CA THR A 86 7.13 -4.64 -18.22
C THR A 86 8.13 -5.51 -18.99
N GLY A 87 7.89 -6.81 -19.05
CA GLY A 87 8.86 -7.79 -19.59
C GLY A 87 10.10 -7.96 -18.72
N LYS A 88 10.10 -7.47 -17.47
CA LYS A 88 11.24 -7.44 -16.56
C LYS A 88 10.94 -8.22 -15.28
N LYS A 89 12.00 -8.71 -14.62
CA LYS A 89 11.87 -9.42 -13.35
C LYS A 89 11.87 -8.47 -12.17
N ALA A 90 11.05 -8.77 -11.17
CA ALA A 90 11.11 -8.11 -9.88
C ALA A 90 12.33 -8.64 -9.10
N GLU A 91 13.12 -7.72 -8.53
CA GLU A 91 14.35 -8.05 -7.82
C GLU A 91 14.29 -7.67 -6.34
N LEU A 92 13.52 -6.62 -6.02
CA LEU A 92 13.39 -6.07 -4.68
C LEU A 92 11.93 -5.72 -4.39
N ALA A 93 11.46 -5.98 -3.18
CA ALA A 93 10.22 -5.45 -2.64
C ALA A 93 10.48 -4.74 -1.32
N ILE A 94 9.84 -3.58 -1.11
CA ILE A 94 9.98 -2.76 0.09
C ILE A 94 8.62 -2.71 0.80
N VAL A 95 8.57 -3.23 2.02
CA VAL A 95 7.37 -3.21 2.87
C VAL A 95 7.34 -1.90 3.65
N LEU A 96 6.23 -1.16 3.56
CA LEU A 96 6.15 0.21 4.08
C LEU A 96 5.79 0.28 5.56
N HIS A 97 4.95 -0.61 6.07
CA HIS A 97 4.62 -0.64 7.50
C HIS A 97 4.02 -1.99 7.93
N ALA A 98 3.85 -2.18 9.25
CA ALA A 98 3.47 -3.45 9.85
C ALA A 98 1.95 -3.70 9.83
N ASN A 99 1.31 -3.67 8.65
CA ASN A 99 -0.06 -4.17 8.46
C ASN A 99 -0.07 -5.34 7.47
N PRO A 100 -0.99 -6.32 7.61
CA PRO A 100 -0.98 -7.55 6.80
C PRO A 100 -0.99 -7.31 5.29
N ASP A 101 -1.68 -6.27 4.85
CA ASP A 101 -1.78 -5.90 3.44
C ASP A 101 -0.48 -5.33 2.84
N LYS A 102 0.53 -5.13 3.68
CA LYS A 102 1.87 -4.70 3.26
C LYS A 102 2.88 -5.85 3.26
N PHE A 103 2.77 -6.81 4.22
CA PHE A 103 3.81 -7.82 4.42
C PHE A 103 3.39 -9.28 4.18
N ASN A 104 2.09 -9.61 4.12
CA ASN A 104 1.63 -11.00 4.05
C ASN A 104 2.12 -11.76 2.82
N GLY A 105 2.38 -11.08 1.70
CA GLY A 105 2.92 -11.68 0.48
C GLY A 105 4.43 -11.96 0.51
N THR A 106 5.15 -11.63 1.59
CA THR A 106 6.61 -11.75 1.68
C THR A 106 7.14 -13.12 1.26
N ASP A 107 6.53 -14.20 1.76
CA ASP A 107 6.99 -15.56 1.45
C ASP A 107 6.73 -15.95 -0.01
N VAL A 108 5.66 -15.43 -0.61
CA VAL A 108 5.38 -15.60 -2.05
C VAL A 108 6.48 -14.96 -2.89
N LEU A 109 6.81 -13.71 -2.60
CA LEU A 109 7.85 -12.98 -3.33
C LEU A 109 9.23 -13.64 -3.15
N ARG A 110 9.57 -14.08 -1.94
CA ARG A 110 10.83 -14.80 -1.68
C ARG A 110 10.94 -16.11 -2.47
N LYS A 111 9.86 -16.89 -2.58
CA LYS A 111 9.83 -18.11 -3.40
C LYS A 111 10.09 -17.82 -4.89
N ARG A 112 9.80 -16.61 -5.35
CA ARG A 112 10.12 -16.14 -6.71
C ARG A 112 11.52 -15.56 -6.84
N GLY A 113 12.35 -15.61 -5.78
CA GLY A 113 13.71 -15.09 -5.76
C GLY A 113 13.80 -13.58 -5.54
N ILE A 114 12.70 -12.92 -5.15
CA ILE A 114 12.64 -11.49 -4.89
C ILE A 114 13.09 -11.22 -3.46
N ARG A 115 14.04 -10.30 -3.27
CA ARG A 115 14.48 -9.84 -1.96
C ARG A 115 13.39 -8.94 -1.36
N VAL A 116 12.89 -9.25 -0.16
CA VAL A 116 11.85 -8.47 0.52
C VAL A 116 12.44 -7.83 1.77
N VAL A 117 12.39 -6.50 1.85
CA VAL A 117 13.02 -5.72 2.92
C VAL A 117 12.07 -4.70 3.54
N THR A 118 12.39 -4.29 4.76
CA THR A 118 11.77 -3.15 5.45
C THR A 118 12.77 -2.55 6.44
N SER A 119 12.39 -1.49 7.17
CA SER A 119 13.23 -0.97 8.27
C SER A 119 13.22 -1.91 9.47
N GLU A 120 14.23 -1.78 10.34
CA GLU A 120 14.30 -2.53 11.59
C GLU A 120 13.08 -2.28 12.47
N GLN A 121 12.59 -1.05 12.55
CA GLN A 121 11.44 -0.66 13.37
C GLN A 121 10.13 -1.32 12.85
N VAL A 122 9.89 -1.26 11.55
CA VAL A 122 8.72 -1.92 10.94
C VAL A 122 8.83 -3.43 11.11
N ARG A 123 10.01 -4.01 10.88
CA ARG A 123 10.26 -5.44 11.06
C ARG A 123 9.97 -5.91 12.50
N ALA A 124 10.38 -5.12 13.48
CA ALA A 124 10.16 -5.42 14.89
C ALA A 124 8.67 -5.43 15.29
N ALA A 125 7.83 -4.61 14.62
CA ALA A 125 6.40 -4.53 14.90
C ALA A 125 5.60 -5.70 14.25
N ILE A 126 6.08 -6.30 13.18
CA ILE A 126 5.35 -7.31 12.40
C ILE A 126 4.91 -8.53 13.24
N PRO A 127 5.73 -9.16 14.11
CA PRO A 127 5.32 -10.37 14.81
C PRO A 127 4.05 -10.20 15.65
N ALA A 128 3.94 -9.14 16.44
CA ALA A 128 2.77 -8.87 17.27
C ALA A 128 1.51 -8.57 16.41
N ILE A 129 1.69 -7.82 15.32
CA ILE A 129 0.62 -7.52 14.39
C ILE A 129 0.18 -8.79 13.66
N HIS A 130 1.10 -9.62 13.19
CA HIS A 130 0.77 -10.88 12.53
C HIS A 130 -0.05 -11.80 13.44
N GLU A 131 0.35 -11.97 14.69
CA GLU A 131 -0.41 -12.76 15.68
C GLU A 131 -1.82 -12.22 15.88
N LYS A 132 -1.96 -10.89 16.13
CA LYS A 132 -3.27 -10.23 16.30
C LYS A 132 -4.17 -10.43 15.07
N ARG A 133 -3.62 -10.23 13.86
CA ARG A 133 -4.37 -10.31 12.61
C ARG A 133 -4.69 -11.75 12.19
N THR A 134 -3.83 -12.71 12.50
CA THR A 134 -4.13 -14.13 12.27
C THR A 134 -5.32 -14.58 13.10
N ARG A 135 -5.45 -14.14 14.35
CA ARG A 135 -6.64 -14.39 15.16
C ARG A 135 -7.92 -13.79 14.56
N ALA A 136 -7.82 -12.60 13.97
CA ALA A 136 -8.98 -11.89 13.39
C ALA A 136 -9.36 -12.39 12.00
N PHE A 137 -8.39 -12.72 11.16
CA PHE A 137 -8.58 -12.96 9.73
C PHE A 137 -8.29 -14.39 9.28
N GLY A 138 -7.43 -15.13 9.99
CA GLY A 138 -6.93 -16.42 9.53
C GLY A 138 -8.03 -17.39 9.11
N ALA A 139 -9.05 -17.60 9.94
CA ALA A 139 -10.16 -18.49 9.60
C ALA A 139 -11.01 -17.98 8.43
N ARG A 140 -11.25 -16.67 8.37
CA ARG A 140 -12.10 -16.05 7.33
C ARG A 140 -11.46 -16.15 5.94
N TYR A 141 -10.14 -16.04 5.85
CA TYR A 141 -9.41 -16.02 4.58
C TYR A 141 -8.70 -17.33 4.27
N ALA A 142 -8.88 -18.39 5.11
CA ALA A 142 -8.31 -19.70 4.83
C ALA A 142 -8.84 -20.28 3.50
N PRO A 143 -8.02 -21.01 2.72
CA PRO A 143 -6.59 -21.30 2.98
C PRO A 143 -5.62 -20.19 2.51
N ASP A 144 -6.11 -19.08 1.98
CA ASP A 144 -5.33 -18.01 1.38
C ASP A 144 -4.97 -16.90 2.41
N TYR A 145 -4.52 -17.31 3.59
CA TYR A 145 -3.94 -16.42 4.60
C TYR A 145 -2.64 -17.04 5.12
N PRO A 146 -1.56 -16.26 5.35
CA PRO A 146 -0.30 -16.85 5.81
C PRO A 146 -0.46 -17.55 7.17
N THR A 147 -0.04 -18.80 7.24
CA THR A 147 0.00 -19.59 8.48
C THR A 147 1.32 -19.48 9.22
N SER A 148 2.39 -19.10 8.52
CA SER A 148 3.71 -18.78 9.05
C SER A 148 3.90 -17.27 9.09
N LEU A 149 4.80 -16.79 9.95
CA LEU A 149 5.16 -15.36 10.04
C LEU A 149 5.94 -14.92 8.78
N PRO A 150 5.34 -14.11 7.89
CA PRO A 150 6.01 -13.65 6.66
C PRO A 150 6.87 -12.41 6.96
N LEU A 151 8.03 -12.62 7.56
CA LEU A 151 8.90 -11.56 8.08
C LEU A 151 9.91 -11.08 7.04
N PRO A 152 9.86 -9.81 6.54
CA PRO A 152 10.87 -9.23 5.65
C PRO A 152 12.25 -9.15 6.32
N ASP A 153 13.32 -9.05 5.50
CA ASP A 153 14.65 -8.73 6.03
C ASP A 153 14.74 -7.23 6.37
N SER A 154 15.71 -6.87 7.23
CA SER A 154 15.96 -5.46 7.54
C SER A 154 16.99 -4.86 6.59
N PHE A 155 16.75 -3.63 6.11
CA PHE A 155 17.78 -2.82 5.48
C PHE A 155 18.50 -1.89 6.48
N GLY A 156 18.11 -1.92 7.74
CA GLY A 156 18.65 -1.08 8.81
C GLY A 156 17.60 -0.18 9.45
N SER A 157 18.06 0.68 10.37
CA SER A 157 17.19 1.54 11.19
C SER A 157 17.13 3.00 10.74
N GLN A 158 17.88 3.36 9.69
CA GLN A 158 17.99 4.71 9.17
C GLN A 158 17.50 4.78 7.72
N THR A 159 17.16 5.99 7.29
CA THR A 159 16.91 6.29 5.87
C THR A 159 18.07 5.78 5.01
N ALA A 160 17.77 5.05 3.95
CA ALA A 160 18.77 4.39 3.10
C ALA A 160 18.40 4.50 1.62
N GLU A 161 19.40 4.43 0.76
CA GLU A 161 19.23 4.20 -0.67
C GLU A 161 19.21 2.69 -0.94
N LEU A 162 18.23 2.25 -1.70
CA LEU A 162 18.04 0.86 -2.09
C LEU A 162 18.03 0.77 -3.61
N SER A 163 18.88 -0.11 -4.15
CA SER A 163 19.03 -0.28 -5.60
C SER A 163 18.67 -1.70 -6.05
N ALA A 164 17.94 -1.79 -7.14
CA ALA A 164 17.62 -3.01 -7.86
C ALA A 164 17.14 -2.66 -9.27
N GLY A 165 17.27 -3.57 -10.22
CA GLY A 165 16.77 -3.39 -11.58
C GLY A 165 17.40 -2.20 -12.34
N GLY A 166 18.55 -1.71 -11.89
CA GLY A 166 19.20 -0.53 -12.46
C GLY A 166 18.57 0.81 -12.05
N VAL A 167 17.74 0.82 -11.00
CA VAL A 167 17.15 2.04 -10.42
C VAL A 167 17.44 2.09 -8.92
N THR A 168 17.55 3.30 -8.38
CA THR A 168 17.75 3.57 -6.96
C THR A 168 16.58 4.38 -6.43
N VAL A 169 16.05 3.95 -5.28
CA VAL A 169 15.01 4.64 -4.52
C VAL A 169 15.53 5.04 -3.15
N LYS A 170 14.98 6.06 -2.55
CA LYS A 170 15.27 6.44 -1.17
C LYS A 170 14.16 5.94 -0.26
N ALA A 171 14.52 5.10 0.71
CA ALA A 171 13.62 4.56 1.72
C ALA A 171 13.78 5.37 3.01
N HIS A 172 12.85 6.28 3.26
CA HIS A 172 12.82 7.10 4.47
C HIS A 172 12.23 6.31 5.63
N VAL A 173 12.88 6.32 6.79
CA VAL A 173 12.36 5.70 8.01
C VAL A 173 11.72 6.77 8.86
N LEU A 174 10.40 6.65 9.05
CA LEU A 174 9.59 7.59 9.81
C LEU A 174 8.99 6.92 11.06
N GLY A 175 8.57 7.75 12.02
CA GLY A 175 7.95 7.30 13.25
C GLY A 175 6.49 6.86 13.08
N ALA A 176 5.77 6.85 14.21
CA ALA A 176 4.38 6.39 14.30
C ALA A 176 3.39 7.27 13.53
N GLY A 177 2.32 6.64 13.08
CA GLY A 177 1.17 7.22 12.40
C GLY A 177 0.03 6.20 12.39
N CYS A 178 -0.36 5.66 11.23
CA CYS A 178 -1.32 4.55 11.17
C CYS A 178 -0.74 3.20 11.65
N SER A 179 0.57 3.11 11.84
CA SER A 179 1.33 2.00 12.41
C SER A 179 2.42 2.53 13.34
N GLU A 180 3.14 1.65 14.05
CA GLU A 180 4.21 2.04 15.00
C GLU A 180 5.40 2.72 14.33
N ALA A 181 5.68 2.37 13.08
CA ALA A 181 6.74 2.94 12.26
C ALA A 181 6.39 2.80 10.78
N HIS A 182 7.02 3.63 9.96
CA HIS A 182 6.81 3.65 8.51
C HIS A 182 8.13 3.69 7.74
N VAL A 183 8.11 3.04 6.60
CA VAL A 183 9.03 3.29 5.50
C VAL A 183 8.25 4.06 4.42
N VAL A 184 8.83 5.11 3.91
CA VAL A 184 8.29 5.87 2.77
C VAL A 184 9.29 5.81 1.64
N VAL A 185 8.86 5.36 0.48
CA VAL A 185 9.71 5.28 -0.70
C VAL A 185 9.59 6.56 -1.51
N GLU A 186 10.73 7.15 -1.87
CA GLU A 186 10.84 8.31 -2.75
C GLU A 186 11.60 7.92 -4.03
N PHE A 187 11.08 8.31 -5.19
CA PHE A 187 11.66 8.07 -6.50
C PHE A 187 11.28 9.19 -7.47
N ASP A 188 12.23 10.00 -7.93
CA ASP A 188 12.07 11.04 -8.99
C ASP A 188 10.81 11.94 -8.82
N GLY A 189 10.53 12.36 -7.58
CA GLY A 189 9.36 13.16 -7.24
C GLY A 189 8.07 12.34 -7.02
N HIS A 190 8.13 11.02 -7.11
CA HIS A 190 7.09 10.10 -6.66
C HIS A 190 7.33 9.74 -5.20
N VAL A 191 6.28 9.76 -4.38
CA VAL A 191 6.31 9.33 -2.98
C VAL A 191 5.25 8.27 -2.75
N PHE A 192 5.65 7.17 -2.10
CA PHE A 192 4.82 6.02 -1.74
C PHE A 192 4.72 5.96 -0.22
N PRO A 193 3.71 6.61 0.38
CA PRO A 193 3.60 6.75 1.84
C PRO A 193 2.89 5.58 2.52
N GLY A 194 2.42 4.58 1.77
CA GLY A 194 1.53 3.56 2.31
C GLY A 194 0.23 4.17 2.86
N ASP A 195 -0.28 3.61 3.94
CA ASP A 195 -1.53 4.06 4.56
C ASP A 195 -1.39 5.35 5.39
N LEU A 196 -0.24 6.05 5.35
CA LEU A 196 -0.15 7.44 5.81
C LEU A 196 -0.98 8.39 4.95
N VAL A 197 -1.39 7.94 3.75
CA VAL A 197 -2.31 8.66 2.87
C VAL A 197 -3.32 7.67 2.30
N ALA A 198 -4.59 7.98 2.45
CA ALA A 198 -5.70 7.32 1.77
C ALA A 198 -6.37 8.29 0.80
N ASN A 199 -6.85 7.79 -0.33
CA ASN A 199 -7.62 8.54 -1.29
C ASN A 199 -8.89 7.74 -1.61
N ASP A 200 -10.04 8.37 -1.54
CA ASP A 200 -11.33 7.70 -1.80
C ASP A 200 -11.68 6.56 -0.79
N ALA A 201 -11.09 6.61 0.41
CA ALA A 201 -11.31 5.66 1.50
C ALA A 201 -11.12 6.33 2.86
N HIS A 202 -11.83 5.82 3.89
CA HIS A 202 -11.53 6.20 5.27
C HIS A 202 -10.14 5.69 5.68
N SER A 203 -9.43 6.48 6.50
CA SER A 203 -8.11 6.13 6.98
C SER A 203 -8.15 5.15 8.17
N TRP A 204 -7.10 4.33 8.32
CA TRP A 204 -7.02 3.32 9.37
C TRP A 204 -6.45 3.90 10.66
N LEU A 205 -7.30 4.29 11.62
CA LEU A 205 -6.95 5.06 12.83
C LEU A 205 -6.75 4.19 14.09
N GLU A 206 -6.62 2.88 13.97
CA GLU A 206 -6.60 1.93 15.08
C GLU A 206 -5.56 2.23 16.17
N MET A 207 -4.48 2.90 15.82
CA MET A 207 -3.38 3.20 16.76
C MET A 207 -3.67 4.38 17.69
N GLY A 208 -4.67 5.23 17.38
CA GLY A 208 -4.92 6.45 18.13
C GLY A 208 -3.72 7.41 18.16
N ARG A 209 -2.95 7.46 17.07
CA ARG A 209 -1.72 8.26 16.92
C ARG A 209 -1.89 9.40 15.92
N THR A 210 -3.05 10.03 15.95
CA THR A 210 -3.40 11.06 14.97
C THR A 210 -2.50 12.28 15.02
N GLU A 211 -2.01 12.68 16.21
CA GLU A 211 -1.06 13.80 16.36
C GLU A 211 0.29 13.48 15.70
N GLU A 212 0.85 12.30 15.97
CA GLU A 212 2.07 11.85 15.34
C GLU A 212 1.88 11.67 13.84
N TRP A 213 0.68 11.23 13.41
CA TRP A 213 0.37 11.12 11.98
C TRP A 213 0.38 12.47 11.28
N LEU A 214 -0.18 13.52 11.89
CA LEU A 214 -0.09 14.89 11.36
C LEU A 214 1.37 15.34 11.19
N GLN A 215 2.28 14.95 12.10
CA GLN A 215 3.71 15.21 11.95
C GLN A 215 4.29 14.46 10.74
N ARG A 216 3.90 13.20 10.52
CA ARG A 216 4.33 12.43 9.32
C ARG A 216 3.91 13.12 8.03
N LEU A 217 2.71 13.70 7.98
CA LEU A 217 2.25 14.44 6.80
C LEU A 217 3.12 15.68 6.52
N GLU A 218 3.62 16.38 7.55
CA GLU A 218 4.58 17.47 7.35
C GLU A 218 5.94 16.98 6.85
N GLU A 219 6.41 15.84 7.34
CA GLU A 219 7.64 15.21 6.82
C GLU A 219 7.49 14.81 5.34
N LEU A 220 6.34 14.24 4.96
CA LEU A 220 6.03 13.92 3.56
C LEU A 220 5.97 15.17 2.68
N LYS A 221 5.35 16.24 3.17
CA LYS A 221 5.29 17.54 2.48
C LYS A 221 6.67 18.14 2.25
N ALA A 222 7.59 17.97 3.21
CA ALA A 222 8.97 18.46 3.10
C ALA A 222 9.76 17.77 1.96
N LEU A 223 9.36 16.56 1.52
CA LEU A 223 9.91 15.88 0.36
C LEU A 223 9.52 16.57 -0.96
N ARG A 224 8.54 17.47 -0.95
CA ARG A 224 8.02 18.19 -2.12
C ARG A 224 7.61 17.27 -3.27
N PRO A 225 6.76 16.24 -3.01
CA PRO A 225 6.38 15.30 -4.03
C PRO A 225 5.63 15.97 -5.19
N LYS A 226 5.87 15.49 -6.40
CA LYS A 226 5.03 15.78 -7.58
C LYS A 226 3.82 14.84 -7.60
N TRP A 227 4.04 13.58 -7.21
CA TRP A 227 3.06 12.51 -7.20
C TRP A 227 3.06 11.77 -5.86
N VAL A 228 1.88 11.48 -5.35
CA VAL A 228 1.66 10.70 -4.12
C VAL A 228 0.88 9.45 -4.48
N HIS A 229 1.37 8.29 -4.05
CA HIS A 229 0.84 6.97 -4.32
C HIS A 229 0.33 6.33 -3.03
N PRO A 230 -0.97 6.50 -2.69
CA PRO A 230 -1.51 6.12 -1.40
C PRO A 230 -1.62 4.60 -1.24
N GLY A 231 -1.69 4.12 -0.01
CA GLY A 231 -1.94 2.71 0.30
C GLY A 231 -3.31 2.22 -0.16
N ARG A 232 -4.27 3.14 -0.35
CA ARG A 232 -5.61 2.90 -0.89
C ARG A 232 -6.08 4.06 -1.73
N GLY A 233 -6.75 3.72 -2.83
CA GLY A 233 -7.32 4.68 -3.76
C GLY A 233 -6.36 5.15 -4.84
N PRO A 234 -6.82 6.00 -5.75
CA PRO A 234 -6.03 6.47 -6.88
C PRO A 234 -4.88 7.38 -6.45
N SER A 235 -3.77 7.29 -7.18
CA SER A 235 -2.65 8.22 -7.07
C SER A 235 -3.08 9.63 -7.46
N GLY A 236 -2.40 10.65 -6.88
CA GLY A 236 -2.67 12.05 -7.16
C GLY A 236 -1.42 12.91 -7.00
N ASP A 237 -1.61 14.21 -7.01
CA ASP A 237 -0.55 15.18 -6.74
C ASP A 237 -0.34 15.41 -5.22
N ALA A 238 0.50 16.34 -4.85
CA ALA A 238 0.77 16.70 -3.46
C ALA A 238 -0.48 17.17 -2.68
N GLY A 239 -1.56 17.51 -3.35
CA GLY A 239 -2.85 17.87 -2.72
C GLY A 239 -3.42 16.74 -1.86
N LEU A 240 -3.08 15.48 -2.15
CA LEU A 240 -3.50 14.34 -1.31
C LEU A 240 -2.99 14.46 0.13
N LEU A 241 -1.82 15.04 0.36
CA LEU A 241 -1.30 15.28 1.72
C LEU A 241 -2.16 16.27 2.50
N ALA A 242 -2.64 17.32 1.82
CA ALA A 242 -3.55 18.30 2.43
C ALA A 242 -4.93 17.68 2.70
N SER A 243 -5.43 16.85 1.79
CA SER A 243 -6.69 16.14 1.96
C SER A 243 -6.65 15.18 3.15
N GLU A 244 -5.58 14.39 3.29
CA GLU A 244 -5.41 13.49 4.44
C GLU A 244 -5.32 14.27 5.76
N ARG A 245 -4.56 15.39 5.79
CA ARG A 245 -4.50 16.29 6.95
C ARG A 245 -5.89 16.77 7.35
N GLN A 246 -6.67 17.30 6.41
CA GLN A 246 -8.02 17.79 6.66
C GLN A 246 -8.94 16.68 7.18
N TYR A 247 -8.80 15.46 6.66
CA TYR A 247 -9.54 14.30 7.15
C TYR A 247 -9.21 13.98 8.61
N LEU A 248 -7.94 13.90 8.97
CA LEU A 248 -7.50 13.64 10.34
C LEU A 248 -7.94 14.74 11.30
N GLU A 249 -7.74 16.00 10.93
CA GLU A 249 -8.18 17.17 11.72
C GLU A 249 -9.71 17.15 11.94
N ARG A 250 -10.47 16.75 10.91
CA ARG A 250 -11.91 16.58 11.04
C ARG A 250 -12.28 15.47 12.02
N VAL A 251 -11.65 14.31 11.95
CA VAL A 251 -11.90 13.21 12.89
C VAL A 251 -11.58 13.64 14.32
N ILE A 252 -10.44 14.28 14.54
CA ILE A 252 -10.04 14.83 15.84
C ILE A 252 -11.12 15.80 16.38
N ALA A 253 -11.58 16.72 15.55
CA ALA A 253 -12.59 17.73 15.92
C ALA A 253 -13.94 17.10 16.25
N GLU A 254 -14.37 16.09 15.48
CA GLU A 254 -15.67 15.43 15.71
C GLU A 254 -15.67 14.59 16.99
N VAL A 255 -14.55 13.97 17.32
CA VAL A 255 -14.39 13.28 18.61
C VAL A 255 -14.37 14.30 19.76
N ALA A 256 -13.62 15.39 19.65
CA ALA A 256 -13.54 16.44 20.65
C ALA A 256 -14.90 17.09 20.95
N ALA A 257 -15.77 17.22 19.92
CA ALA A 257 -17.11 17.80 20.07
C ALA A 257 -18.02 16.99 21.02
N GLU A 258 -17.78 15.67 21.15
CA GLU A 258 -18.49 14.81 22.12
C GLU A 258 -17.91 14.91 23.55
N LYS A 259 -16.85 15.69 23.76
CA LYS A 259 -16.18 15.88 25.06
C LYS A 259 -15.80 14.53 25.71
N PRO A 260 -14.89 13.77 25.10
CA PRO A 260 -14.59 12.40 25.46
C PRO A 260 -14.16 12.28 26.94
N GLN A 261 -14.95 11.53 27.69
CA GLN A 261 -14.69 11.18 29.09
C GLN A 261 -15.21 9.76 29.35
N GLY A 262 -14.40 8.95 30.04
CA GLY A 262 -14.77 7.57 30.31
C GLY A 262 -14.86 6.68 29.04
N PRO A 263 -15.61 5.58 29.10
CA PRO A 263 -15.72 4.62 28.00
C PRO A 263 -16.35 5.24 26.75
N PHE A 264 -15.88 4.81 25.58
CA PHE A 264 -16.52 5.13 24.29
C PHE A 264 -17.87 4.44 24.20
N THR A 265 -18.95 5.20 23.94
CA THR A 265 -20.32 4.69 23.91
C THR A 265 -20.84 4.54 22.49
N ASP A 266 -21.83 3.64 22.28
CA ASP A 266 -22.49 3.46 20.99
C ASP A 266 -23.15 4.75 20.49
N THR A 267 -23.69 5.57 21.39
CA THR A 267 -24.30 6.88 21.04
C THR A 267 -23.24 7.84 20.49
N ALA A 268 -22.09 7.97 21.17
CA ALA A 268 -20.99 8.79 20.69
C ALA A 268 -20.47 8.28 19.35
N ALA A 269 -20.31 6.95 19.19
CA ALA A 269 -19.91 6.32 17.95
C ALA A 269 -20.84 6.69 16.78
N GLN A 270 -22.16 6.58 16.99
CA GLN A 270 -23.15 6.90 15.96
C GLN A 270 -23.12 8.38 15.58
N HIS A 271 -23.03 9.29 16.55
CA HIS A 271 -22.98 10.72 16.30
C HIS A 271 -21.73 11.13 15.52
N ILE A 272 -20.55 10.70 15.98
CA ILE A 272 -19.27 11.02 15.34
C ILE A 272 -19.24 10.47 13.93
N ARG A 273 -19.59 9.18 13.76
CA ARG A 273 -19.63 8.51 12.47
C ARG A 273 -20.55 9.24 11.48
N ALA A 274 -21.79 9.56 11.88
CA ALA A 274 -22.74 10.26 11.01
C ALA A 274 -22.21 11.61 10.53
N ARG A 275 -21.52 12.37 11.39
CA ARG A 275 -20.93 13.66 10.99
C ARG A 275 -19.73 13.51 10.06
N ILE A 276 -18.89 12.49 10.27
CA ILE A 276 -17.75 12.20 9.37
C ILE A 276 -18.27 11.74 8.00
N GLU A 277 -19.23 10.81 7.95
CA GLU A 277 -19.82 10.33 6.71
C GLU A 277 -20.56 11.45 5.94
N ALA A 278 -21.20 12.37 6.64
CA ALA A 278 -21.83 13.55 6.03
C ALA A 278 -20.80 14.54 5.46
N ALA A 279 -19.64 14.68 6.10
CA ALA A 279 -18.57 15.55 5.63
C ALA A 279 -17.80 14.92 4.44
N TYR A 280 -17.74 13.60 4.38
CA TYR A 280 -17.00 12.83 3.36
C TYR A 280 -17.91 11.75 2.74
N PRO A 281 -18.96 12.14 1.99
CA PRO A 281 -19.89 11.20 1.42
C PRO A 281 -19.21 10.32 0.37
N GLY A 282 -19.45 9.01 0.47
CA GLY A 282 -18.98 8.06 -0.52
C GLY A 282 -17.56 7.51 -0.32
N LEU A 283 -16.83 7.92 0.72
CA LEU A 283 -15.58 7.25 1.07
C LEU A 283 -15.80 5.77 1.35
N ARG A 284 -14.93 4.93 0.80
CA ARG A 284 -14.97 3.49 1.01
C ARG A 284 -14.50 3.08 2.41
N PHE A 285 -14.84 1.88 2.82
CA PHE A 285 -14.44 1.27 4.10
C PHE A 285 -14.91 2.03 5.35
N PRO A 286 -16.22 2.34 5.49
CA PRO A 286 -16.74 2.99 6.70
C PRO A 286 -16.48 2.18 7.99
N VAL A 287 -16.27 0.86 7.87
CA VAL A 287 -15.83 -0.01 8.99
C VAL A 287 -14.50 0.43 9.63
N PHE A 288 -13.67 1.19 8.92
CA PHE A 288 -12.43 1.73 9.50
C PHE A 288 -12.71 2.77 10.58
N LEU A 289 -13.84 3.48 10.50
CA LEU A 289 -14.30 4.36 11.58
C LEU A 289 -14.64 3.58 12.85
N ASP A 290 -15.31 2.43 12.71
CA ASP A 290 -15.68 1.59 13.87
C ASP A 290 -14.44 1.08 14.64
N ILE A 291 -13.32 0.91 13.93
CA ILE A 291 -12.03 0.48 14.50
C ILE A 291 -11.26 1.67 15.06
N GLY A 292 -11.26 2.80 14.37
CA GLY A 292 -10.42 3.95 14.68
C GLY A 292 -10.98 4.90 15.72
N LEU A 293 -12.29 5.14 15.73
CA LEU A 293 -12.91 6.09 16.65
C LEU A 293 -12.71 5.75 18.14
N PRO A 294 -12.79 4.48 18.58
CA PRO A 294 -12.48 4.13 19.96
C PRO A 294 -11.06 4.53 20.39
N ALA A 295 -10.08 4.34 19.50
CA ALA A 295 -8.69 4.65 19.78
C ALA A 295 -8.46 6.18 19.88
N GLU A 296 -9.06 6.96 19.00
CA GLU A 296 -9.00 8.43 19.06
C GLU A 296 -9.73 8.98 20.28
N TRP A 297 -10.88 8.39 20.65
CA TRP A 297 -11.59 8.73 21.89
C TRP A 297 -10.72 8.51 23.12
N GLU A 298 -10.10 7.35 23.22
CA GLU A 298 -9.21 7.02 24.33
C GLU A 298 -8.01 7.97 24.41
N ARG A 299 -7.42 8.32 23.26
CA ARG A 299 -6.34 9.31 23.20
C ARG A 299 -6.77 10.65 23.80
N GLN A 300 -7.90 11.18 23.36
CA GLN A 300 -8.40 12.48 23.83
C GLN A 300 -8.85 12.45 25.29
N SER A 301 -9.45 11.34 25.74
CA SER A 301 -9.84 11.17 27.15
C SER A 301 -8.62 11.19 28.09
N ARG A 302 -7.49 10.63 27.67
CA ARG A 302 -6.23 10.67 28.45
C ARG A 302 -5.64 12.08 28.54
N VAL A 303 -5.73 12.87 27.48
CA VAL A 303 -5.21 14.25 27.45
C VAL A 303 -6.11 15.18 28.28
N ALA A 304 -7.41 14.91 28.35
CA ALA A 304 -8.38 15.70 29.13
C ALA A 304 -8.42 15.36 30.64
N ALA A 305 -7.76 14.26 31.06
CA ALA A 305 -7.64 13.92 32.48
C ALA A 305 -6.69 14.90 33.18
N PRO A 306 -7.08 15.48 34.36
CA PRO A 306 -6.30 16.47 35.09
C PRO A 306 -4.99 15.94 35.68
#